data_c1f6a448e38bede23f08fc4237be5a1e
#
_entry.id   c1f6a448e38bede23f08fc4237be5a1e
#
_cell.length_a   1.000
_cell.length_b   1.000
_cell.length_c   1.000
_cell.angle_alpha   90.00
_cell.angle_beta   90.00
_cell.angle_gamma   90.00
#
_symmetry.space_group_name_H-M   'P 1'
#
loop_
_entity.id
_entity.type
_entity.pdbx_description
1 polymer ?
#
loop_
_entity_poly.entity_id
_entity_poly.type
_entity_poly.pdbx_seq_one_letter_code
_entity_poly.pdbx_strand_id
1 'polypeptide(L)'
;MKKFLTFIVMAFVVASTACAQQASDKKADVVVVMDKKMFTEKVFDYTSGATEWKYQGDKPCIVDFYATWCGPCRSIAPILKELAEEYKDQIVIYKVDTDKEKELSMAMGIRSLPTVVFIPKEGQPQILVGSADKATFKRGIDEVLLGK
;
A
#
# COMPACT_ATOMS: atom_id res chain seq x y z
N MET A 1 -73.21 -14.58 -40.17
CA MET A 1 -72.75 -15.35 -39.00
C MET A 1 -71.26 -15.55 -39.10
N LYS A 2 -70.43 -14.66 -38.56
CA LYS A 2 -69.01 -14.91 -38.24
C LYS A 2 -68.58 -13.85 -37.25
N LYS A 3 -68.36 -14.28 -36.02
CA LYS A 3 -67.97 -13.45 -34.89
C LYS A 3 -66.48 -13.17 -35.01
N PHE A 4 -66.06 -11.93 -35.21
CA PHE A 4 -64.67 -11.50 -35.09
C PHE A 4 -64.36 -11.21 -33.63
N LEU A 5 -63.52 -12.04 -33.09
CA LEU A 5 -62.99 -11.88 -31.74
C LEU A 5 -61.69 -11.07 -31.83
N THR A 6 -61.79 -9.80 -31.41
CA THR A 6 -60.65 -8.87 -31.38
C THR A 6 -59.83 -9.14 -30.11
N PHE A 7 -58.66 -9.74 -30.27
CA PHE A 7 -57.66 -9.84 -29.18
C PHE A 7 -56.93 -8.52 -29.02
N ILE A 8 -57.19 -7.83 -27.92
CA ILE A 8 -56.40 -6.68 -27.52
C ILE A 8 -55.16 -7.25 -26.82
N VAL A 9 -54.02 -7.14 -27.48
CA VAL A 9 -52.70 -7.45 -26.86
C VAL A 9 -52.27 -6.21 -26.12
N MET A 10 -52.40 -6.23 -24.80
CA MET A 10 -51.93 -5.19 -23.89
C MET A 10 -50.42 -5.40 -23.71
N ALA A 11 -49.60 -4.61 -24.39
CA ALA A 11 -48.16 -4.62 -24.23
C ALA A 11 -47.78 -3.95 -22.89
N PHE A 12 -47.38 -4.76 -21.94
CA PHE A 12 -46.74 -4.29 -20.71
C PHE A 12 -45.31 -3.83 -21.04
N VAL A 13 -45.12 -2.54 -21.10
CA VAL A 13 -43.78 -1.94 -21.14
C VAL A 13 -43.22 -2.00 -19.71
N VAL A 14 -42.42 -3.00 -19.43
CA VAL A 14 -41.62 -3.04 -18.21
C VAL A 14 -40.46 -2.07 -18.39
N ALA A 15 -40.60 -0.88 -17.83
CA ALA A 15 -39.49 0.06 -17.69
C ALA A 15 -38.49 -0.49 -16.66
N SER A 16 -37.47 -1.18 -17.16
CA SER A 16 -36.31 -1.57 -16.35
C SER A 16 -35.49 -0.32 -16.04
N THR A 17 -35.71 0.28 -14.89
CA THR A 17 -34.80 1.26 -14.30
C THR A 17 -33.51 0.52 -13.93
N ALA A 18 -32.55 0.49 -14.86
CA ALA A 18 -31.19 0.13 -14.58
C ALA A 18 -30.60 1.16 -13.61
N CYS A 19 -30.59 0.79 -12.32
CA CYS A 19 -29.83 1.52 -11.32
C CYS A 19 -28.35 1.30 -11.67
N ALA A 20 -27.76 2.25 -12.38
CA ALA A 20 -26.33 2.31 -12.61
C ALA A 20 -25.68 2.52 -11.25
N GLN A 21 -25.24 1.43 -10.61
CA GLN A 21 -24.29 1.48 -9.51
C GLN A 21 -23.01 2.06 -10.09
N GLN A 22 -22.80 3.34 -9.85
CA GLN A 22 -21.47 3.93 -9.95
C GLN A 22 -20.59 3.23 -8.92
N ALA A 23 -19.88 2.20 -9.37
CA ALA A 23 -18.68 1.76 -8.69
C ALA A 23 -17.74 2.96 -8.70
N SER A 24 -17.63 3.65 -7.57
CA SER A 24 -16.56 4.60 -7.35
C SER A 24 -15.27 3.79 -7.42
N ASP A 25 -14.57 3.89 -8.53
CA ASP A 25 -13.17 3.50 -8.63
C ASP A 25 -12.37 4.32 -7.61
N LYS A 26 -12.36 3.84 -6.38
CA LYS A 26 -11.43 4.28 -5.35
C LYS A 26 -10.08 3.78 -5.86
N LYS A 27 -9.38 4.64 -6.62
CA LYS A 27 -8.01 4.40 -7.05
C LYS A 27 -7.25 3.91 -5.82
N ALA A 28 -6.91 2.63 -5.78
CA ALA A 28 -6.22 2.04 -4.65
C ALA A 28 -4.98 2.89 -4.37
N ASP A 29 -4.82 3.31 -3.12
CA ASP A 29 -3.67 4.12 -2.73
C ASP A 29 -2.42 3.27 -3.02
N VAL A 30 -1.57 3.75 -3.92
CA VAL A 30 -0.39 3.00 -4.40
C VAL A 30 0.61 2.79 -3.27
N VAL A 31 0.57 3.69 -2.26
CA VAL A 31 1.29 3.54 -0.98
C VAL A 31 0.30 3.06 0.07
N VAL A 32 0.52 1.87 0.60
CA VAL A 32 -0.41 1.19 1.50
C VAL A 32 -0.19 1.62 2.94
N VAL A 33 -1.25 2.06 3.63
CA VAL A 33 -1.18 2.31 5.08
C VAL A 33 -1.07 0.97 5.80
N MET A 34 -0.09 0.85 6.68
CA MET A 34 0.23 -0.37 7.41
C MET A 34 0.10 -0.15 8.91
N ASP A 35 -0.67 -0.99 9.57
CA ASP A 35 -0.74 -1.11 11.02
C ASP A 35 0.19 -2.22 11.53
N LYS A 36 0.31 -2.36 12.85
CA LYS A 36 1.17 -3.38 13.46
C LYS A 36 0.74 -4.81 13.08
N LYS A 37 -0.56 -5.07 12.93
CA LYS A 37 -1.06 -6.39 12.54
C LYS A 37 -0.59 -6.75 11.14
N MET A 38 -0.77 -5.84 10.19
CA MET A 38 -0.31 -6.03 8.81
C MET A 38 1.22 -6.17 8.76
N PHE A 39 1.98 -5.39 9.56
CA PHE A 39 3.43 -5.51 9.63
C PHE A 39 3.84 -6.91 10.11
N THR A 40 3.22 -7.40 11.18
CA THR A 40 3.49 -8.73 11.75
C THR A 40 3.18 -9.86 10.75
N GLU A 41 2.11 -9.72 9.98
CA GLU A 41 1.68 -10.73 9.01
C GLU A 41 2.45 -10.69 7.67
N LYS A 42 2.89 -9.49 7.23
CA LYS A 42 3.43 -9.29 5.88
C LYS A 42 4.89 -8.89 5.81
N VAL A 43 5.48 -8.49 6.92
CA VAL A 43 6.87 -8.03 6.96
C VAL A 43 7.70 -8.87 7.90
N PHE A 44 7.45 -8.77 9.19
CA PHE A 44 8.22 -9.50 10.20
C PHE A 44 7.42 -9.64 11.50
N ASP A 45 7.29 -10.87 11.98
CA ASP A 45 6.67 -11.14 13.27
C ASP A 45 7.65 -10.93 14.43
N TYR A 46 7.77 -9.68 14.88
CA TYR A 46 8.59 -9.30 16.03
C TYR A 46 8.01 -9.76 17.37
N THR A 47 6.76 -10.25 17.39
CA THR A 47 6.06 -10.70 18.60
C THR A 47 6.32 -12.18 18.91
N SER A 48 6.78 -12.94 17.92
CA SER A 48 7.04 -14.38 18.03
C SER A 48 8.27 -14.74 18.87
N GLY A 49 9.07 -13.76 19.31
CA GLY A 49 10.38 -14.00 19.96
C GLY A 49 11.46 -14.45 18.98
N ALA A 50 11.25 -14.30 17.69
CA ALA A 50 12.24 -14.64 16.67
C ALA A 50 13.51 -13.79 16.86
N THR A 51 14.66 -14.46 16.90
CA THR A 51 15.99 -13.84 17.02
C THR A 51 16.60 -13.50 15.65
N GLU A 52 16.04 -14.05 14.58
CA GLU A 52 16.51 -13.87 13.21
C GLU A 52 15.47 -13.15 12.38
N TRP A 53 15.93 -12.24 11.52
CA TRP A 53 15.09 -11.57 10.57
C TRP A 53 14.61 -12.56 9.49
N LYS A 54 13.31 -12.68 9.34
CA LYS A 54 12.68 -13.48 8.29
C LYS A 54 11.54 -12.70 7.65
N TYR A 55 11.78 -12.19 6.46
CA TYR A 55 10.76 -11.47 5.70
C TYR A 55 9.62 -12.41 5.27
N GLN A 56 8.37 -11.96 5.42
CA GLN A 56 7.18 -12.77 5.18
C GLN A 56 6.41 -12.38 3.91
N GLY A 57 6.80 -11.29 3.25
CA GLY A 57 6.09 -10.79 2.08
C GLY A 57 6.44 -11.51 0.77
N ASP A 58 5.58 -11.36 -0.22
CA ASP A 58 5.76 -11.97 -1.56
C ASP A 58 6.69 -11.17 -2.47
N LYS A 59 6.71 -9.84 -2.31
CA LYS A 59 7.55 -8.91 -3.06
C LYS A 59 8.42 -8.12 -2.10
N PRO A 60 9.64 -7.70 -2.52
CA PRO A 60 10.41 -6.77 -1.70
C PRO A 60 9.60 -5.50 -1.44
N CYS A 61 9.87 -4.83 -0.34
CA CYS A 61 9.08 -3.66 0.04
C CYS A 61 9.92 -2.53 0.63
N ILE A 62 9.30 -1.36 0.66
CA ILE A 62 9.71 -0.22 1.46
C ILE A 62 8.70 -0.03 2.59
N VAL A 63 9.17 0.27 3.80
CA VAL A 63 8.34 0.73 4.91
C VAL A 63 8.81 2.12 5.32
N ASP A 64 7.94 3.12 5.13
CA ASP A 64 8.16 4.52 5.54
C ASP A 64 7.52 4.77 6.90
N PHE A 65 8.36 4.96 7.92
CA PHE A 65 7.93 5.38 9.25
C PHE A 65 7.86 6.91 9.30
N TYR A 66 6.65 7.44 9.46
CA TYR A 66 6.36 8.87 9.39
C TYR A 66 5.45 9.34 10.52
N ALA A 67 5.31 10.66 10.65
CA ALA A 67 4.24 11.29 11.43
C ALA A 67 3.63 12.46 10.65
N THR A 68 2.38 12.79 10.95
CA THR A 68 1.64 13.85 10.23
C THR A 68 2.23 15.24 10.42
N TRP A 69 2.85 15.50 11.57
CA TRP A 69 3.52 16.76 11.91
C TRP A 69 4.96 16.86 11.37
N CYS A 70 5.52 15.79 10.85
CA CYS A 70 6.90 15.73 10.37
C CYS A 70 7.04 16.43 9.00
N GLY A 71 7.73 17.56 8.95
CA GLY A 71 7.99 18.33 7.74
C GLY A 71 8.76 17.54 6.67
N PRO A 72 9.95 16.98 6.99
CA PRO A 72 10.72 16.16 6.05
C PRO A 72 9.97 14.95 5.52
N CYS A 73 9.08 14.32 6.32
CA CYS A 73 8.23 13.21 5.86
C CYS A 73 7.28 13.66 4.74
N ARG A 74 6.71 14.86 4.85
CA ARG A 74 5.85 15.43 3.80
C ARG A 74 6.61 15.69 2.50
N SER A 75 7.91 16.00 2.58
CA SER A 75 8.74 16.22 1.38
C SER A 75 8.98 14.94 0.60
N ILE A 76 9.13 13.78 1.26
CA ILE A 76 9.37 12.50 0.57
C ILE A 76 8.08 11.77 0.17
N ALA A 77 6.95 12.08 0.77
CA ALA A 77 5.69 11.41 0.50
C ALA A 77 5.29 11.41 -1.01
N PRO A 78 5.37 12.53 -1.76
CA PRO A 78 5.11 12.51 -3.20
C PRO A 78 6.13 11.67 -3.98
N ILE A 79 7.41 11.67 -3.57
CA ILE A 79 8.47 10.86 -4.19
C ILE A 79 8.14 9.37 -4.04
N LEU A 80 7.81 8.94 -2.83
CA LEU A 80 7.45 7.54 -2.56
C LEU A 80 6.19 7.11 -3.33
N LYS A 81 5.23 8.03 -3.51
CA LYS A 81 4.04 7.76 -4.31
C LYS A 81 4.38 7.57 -5.80
N GLU A 82 5.23 8.42 -6.37
CA GLU A 82 5.70 8.27 -7.75
C GLU A 82 6.45 6.95 -7.95
N LEU A 83 7.34 6.60 -7.02
CA LEU A 83 8.09 5.34 -7.05
C LEU A 83 7.17 4.11 -6.88
N ALA A 84 6.13 4.21 -6.06
CA ALA A 84 5.15 3.15 -5.92
C ALA A 84 4.39 2.89 -7.25
N GLU A 85 4.10 3.92 -8.03
CA GLU A 85 3.52 3.76 -9.38
C GLU A 85 4.57 3.20 -10.38
N GLU A 86 5.81 3.74 -10.34
CA GLU A 86 6.88 3.33 -11.25
C GLU A 86 7.25 1.85 -11.07
N TYR A 87 7.26 1.35 -9.84
CA TYR A 87 7.69 -0.01 -9.48
C TYR A 87 6.55 -0.94 -9.01
N LYS A 88 5.28 -0.59 -9.25
CA LYS A 88 4.08 -1.28 -8.72
C LYS A 88 4.06 -2.80 -8.88
N ASP A 89 4.66 -3.32 -9.95
CA ASP A 89 4.67 -4.75 -10.23
C ASP A 89 5.86 -5.48 -9.57
N GLN A 90 6.87 -4.74 -9.13
CA GLN A 90 8.13 -5.25 -8.63
C GLN A 90 8.24 -5.16 -7.09
N ILE A 91 7.74 -4.08 -6.49
CA ILE A 91 7.82 -3.83 -5.05
C ILE A 91 6.48 -3.37 -4.49
N VAL A 92 6.39 -3.32 -3.16
CA VAL A 92 5.29 -2.66 -2.44
C VAL A 92 5.86 -1.56 -1.56
N ILE A 93 5.20 -0.40 -1.49
CA ILE A 93 5.56 0.67 -0.55
C ILE A 93 4.47 0.79 0.49
N TYR A 94 4.87 0.63 1.75
CA TYR A 94 4.03 0.79 2.93
C TYR A 94 4.40 2.06 3.68
N LYS A 95 3.44 2.63 4.42
CA LYS A 95 3.67 3.73 5.35
C LYS A 95 3.08 3.41 6.72
N VAL A 96 3.83 3.68 7.77
CA VAL A 96 3.47 3.45 9.18
C VAL A 96 3.44 4.78 9.92
N ASP A 97 2.29 5.14 10.46
CA ASP A 97 2.12 6.33 11.31
C ASP A 97 2.63 6.02 12.72
N THR A 98 3.77 6.59 13.10
CA THR A 98 4.43 6.29 14.38
C THR A 98 3.65 6.79 15.60
N ASP A 99 2.77 7.77 15.43
CA ASP A 99 1.90 8.23 16.51
C ASP A 99 0.79 7.22 16.83
N LYS A 100 0.35 6.48 15.82
CA LYS A 100 -0.66 5.41 15.95
C LYS A 100 -0.03 4.07 16.32
N GLU A 101 1.11 3.75 15.71
CA GLU A 101 1.80 2.47 15.82
C GLU A 101 3.05 2.58 16.71
N LYS A 102 2.88 3.10 17.94
CA LYS A 102 3.99 3.37 18.90
C LYS A 102 4.75 2.10 19.28
N GLU A 103 4.02 1.01 19.56
CA GLU A 103 4.62 -0.28 19.94
C GLU A 103 5.50 -0.82 18.81
N LEU A 104 4.98 -0.85 17.59
CA LEU A 104 5.74 -1.27 16.41
C LEU A 104 6.97 -0.38 16.20
N SER A 105 6.80 0.94 16.28
CA SER A 105 7.89 1.89 16.09
C SER A 105 9.00 1.71 17.11
N MET A 106 8.66 1.44 18.37
CA MET A 106 9.63 1.13 19.43
C MET A 106 10.32 -0.23 19.18
N ALA A 107 9.56 -1.26 18.81
CA ALA A 107 10.11 -2.60 18.53
C ALA A 107 11.09 -2.56 17.35
N MET A 108 10.81 -1.74 16.33
CA MET A 108 11.69 -1.52 15.17
C MET A 108 12.82 -0.52 15.44
N GLY A 109 12.92 0.02 16.66
CA GLY A 109 13.99 0.96 17.04
C GLY A 109 13.92 2.31 16.33
N ILE A 110 12.74 2.76 15.90
CA ILE A 110 12.56 4.03 15.21
C ILE A 110 12.77 5.19 16.19
N ARG A 111 13.77 6.04 15.93
CA ARG A 111 14.15 7.17 16.81
C ARG A 111 14.11 8.54 16.11
N SER A 112 14.04 8.55 14.80
CA SER A 112 14.03 9.76 13.97
C SER A 112 13.07 9.60 12.81
N LEU A 113 12.51 10.69 12.29
CA LEU A 113 11.57 10.69 11.17
C LEU A 113 12.02 11.64 10.05
N PRO A 114 11.81 11.24 8.81
CA PRO A 114 11.38 9.92 8.39
C PRO A 114 12.47 8.86 8.58
N THR A 115 12.06 7.62 8.80
CA THR A 115 12.94 6.45 8.67
C THR A 115 12.35 5.53 7.62
N VAL A 116 13.09 5.29 6.56
CA VAL A 116 12.67 4.47 5.43
C VAL A 116 13.48 3.17 5.43
N VAL A 117 12.78 2.05 5.50
CA VAL A 117 13.39 0.71 5.55
C VAL A 117 13.19 0.02 4.22
N PHE A 118 14.29 -0.34 3.56
CA PHE A 118 14.32 -1.15 2.35
C PHE A 118 14.43 -2.61 2.74
N ILE A 119 13.45 -3.40 2.39
CA ILE A 119 13.34 -4.81 2.79
C ILE A 119 13.39 -5.67 1.54
N PRO A 120 14.57 -6.28 1.25
CA PRO A 120 14.71 -7.19 0.13
C PRO A 120 13.94 -8.50 0.39
N LYS A 121 13.70 -9.27 -0.66
CA LYS A 121 13.07 -10.59 -0.55
C LYS A 121 13.92 -11.54 0.29
N GLU A 122 15.22 -11.43 0.15
CA GLU A 122 16.22 -12.21 0.87
C GLU A 122 17.31 -11.29 1.42
N GLY A 123 17.86 -11.63 2.59
CA GLY A 123 18.89 -10.84 3.24
C GLY A 123 18.36 -9.89 4.30
N GLN A 124 19.18 -8.93 4.70
CA GLN A 124 18.88 -8.01 5.78
C GLN A 124 18.29 -6.70 5.26
N PRO A 125 17.35 -6.10 6.00
CA PRO A 125 16.85 -4.77 5.69
C PRO A 125 17.95 -3.71 5.73
N GLN A 126 17.82 -2.69 4.88
CA GLN A 126 18.66 -1.50 4.93
C GLN A 126 17.83 -0.28 5.31
N ILE A 127 18.40 0.59 6.12
CA ILE A 127 17.70 1.74 6.73
C ILE A 127 18.29 3.04 6.21
N LEU A 128 17.42 3.94 5.78
CA LEU A 128 17.74 5.31 5.46
C LEU A 128 17.01 6.22 6.45
N VAL A 129 17.76 7.01 7.19
CA VAL A 129 17.23 7.98 8.16
C VAL A 129 17.28 9.38 7.56
N GLY A 130 16.15 10.10 7.64
CA GLY A 130 16.01 11.44 7.09
C GLY A 130 15.46 11.46 5.66
N SER A 131 15.28 12.65 5.13
CA SER A 131 14.81 12.86 3.76
C SER A 131 15.92 12.66 2.75
N ALA A 132 15.55 12.17 1.58
CA ALA A 132 16.43 12.00 0.43
C ALA A 132 15.71 12.40 -0.87
N ASP A 133 16.47 12.56 -1.93
CA ASP A 133 15.93 12.80 -3.26
C ASP A 133 15.44 11.52 -3.95
N LYS A 134 14.72 11.68 -5.04
CA LYS A 134 14.15 10.56 -5.81
C LYS A 134 15.27 9.61 -6.34
N ALA A 135 16.41 10.16 -6.74
CA ALA A 135 17.52 9.37 -7.27
C ALA A 135 18.11 8.43 -6.21
N THR A 136 18.22 8.91 -4.97
CA THR A 136 18.69 8.10 -3.84
C THR A 136 17.70 6.98 -3.50
N PHE A 137 16.39 7.27 -3.46
CA PHE A 137 15.38 6.23 -3.26
C PHE A 137 15.38 5.19 -4.40
N LYS A 138 15.48 5.67 -5.66
CA LYS A 138 15.51 4.80 -6.82
C LYS A 138 16.72 3.86 -6.77
N ARG A 139 17.92 4.38 -6.45
CA ARG A 139 19.12 3.57 -6.26
C ARG A 139 18.92 2.51 -5.17
N GLY A 140 18.34 2.88 -4.01
CA GLY A 140 18.01 1.92 -2.96
C GLY A 140 17.04 0.81 -3.42
N ILE A 141 16.05 1.16 -4.24
CA ILE A 141 15.15 0.17 -4.84
C ILE A 141 15.94 -0.75 -5.79
N ASP A 142 16.69 -0.19 -6.72
CA ASP A 142 17.38 -0.97 -7.74
C ASP A 142 18.47 -1.86 -7.13
N GLU A 143 19.33 -1.33 -6.26
CA GLU A 143 20.47 -2.07 -5.67
C GLU A 143 20.05 -3.01 -4.54
N VAL A 144 19.20 -2.53 -3.59
CA VAL A 144 18.86 -3.29 -2.38
C VAL A 144 17.69 -4.24 -2.62
N LEU A 145 16.64 -3.76 -3.28
CA LEU A 145 15.42 -4.54 -3.41
C LEU A 145 15.42 -5.44 -4.65
N LEU A 146 16.03 -4.99 -5.75
CA LEU A 146 15.96 -5.66 -7.05
C LEU A 146 17.30 -6.27 -7.50
N GLY A 147 18.40 -5.96 -6.82
CA GLY A 147 19.73 -6.51 -7.13
C GLY A 147 20.26 -6.14 -8.53
N LYS A 148 19.98 -4.91 -8.98
CA LYS A 148 20.35 -4.40 -10.31
C LYS A 148 21.61 -3.55 -10.25
#